data_e41ace882060b6db97ab40170490ff24
#
_entry.id   e41ace882060b6db97ab40170490ff24
#
_cell.length_a   1.000
_cell.length_b   1.000
_cell.length_c   1.000
_cell.angle_alpha   90.00
_cell.angle_beta   90.00
_cell.angle_gamma   90.00
#
_symmetry.space_group_name_H-M   'P 1'
#
loop_
_entity.id
_entity.type
_entity.pdbx_description
1 polymer ?
#
loop_
_entity_poly.entity_id
_entity_poly.type
_entity_poly.pdbx_seq_one_letter_code
_entity_poly.pdbx_strand_id
1 'polypeptide(L)'
;YEILRCLVGSEMCIRDSSPVGRLDKDTEGLLLLTDDGELAHRLLSPKHHVDKRYYARVDGVLGPEDVAAFASGMTLGDGLECLPAGLEPLEPGACIVTRREGKFHQVKRMLAARGAPVLYLKRLSMGPLVLDEALPVGAFRELTAAETAALRAAAGL
;
A
#
# COMPACT_ATOMS: atom_id res chain seq x y z
N TYR A 1 16.38 -9.61 1.01
CA TYR A 1 15.00 -9.77 1.49
C TYR A 1 14.78 -8.83 2.64
N GLU A 2 14.31 -7.62 2.37
CA GLU A 2 13.88 -6.69 3.41
C GLU A 2 12.42 -6.94 3.69
N ILE A 3 12.17 -7.68 4.74
CA ILE A 3 10.85 -8.08 5.17
C ILE A 3 10.66 -7.62 6.60
N LEU A 4 9.46 -7.13 6.92
CA LEU A 4 8.92 -7.07 8.26
C LEU A 4 8.82 -5.72 8.92
N ARG A 5 7.57 -5.25 9.05
CA ARG A 5 7.34 -4.05 9.84
C ARG A 5 6.14 -4.08 10.79
N CYS A 6 5.30 -5.11 10.77
CA CYS A 6 4.24 -5.27 11.78
C CYS A 6 3.74 -6.71 11.84
N LEU A 7 3.53 -7.23 13.03
CA LEU A 7 2.94 -8.53 13.32
C LEU A 7 1.56 -8.36 13.94
N VAL A 8 0.63 -9.26 13.61
CA VAL A 8 -0.70 -9.34 14.23
C VAL A 8 -0.90 -10.73 14.81
N GLY A 9 -1.16 -10.83 16.11
CA GLY A 9 -1.45 -12.08 16.81
C GLY A 9 -0.78 -12.16 18.19
N SER A 10 -1.34 -12.94 19.11
CA SER A 10 -0.74 -13.27 20.40
C SER A 10 0.17 -14.49 20.24
N GLU A 11 1.38 -14.41 20.73
CA GLU A 11 2.39 -15.49 20.73
C GLU A 11 2.75 -16.04 19.34
N MET A 12 2.79 -15.19 18.31
CA MET A 12 3.06 -15.62 16.96
C MET A 12 4.56 -15.83 16.72
N CYS A 13 4.92 -17.02 16.28
CA CYS A 13 6.23 -17.26 15.70
C CYS A 13 6.28 -16.65 14.30
N ILE A 14 7.29 -15.81 13.99
CA ILE A 14 7.49 -15.21 12.66
C ILE A 14 7.46 -16.25 11.53
N ARG A 15 7.87 -17.49 11.85
CA ARG A 15 7.90 -18.60 10.90
C ARG A 15 6.51 -19.03 10.40
N ASP A 16 5.48 -18.80 11.20
CA ASP A 16 4.12 -19.25 10.91
C ASP A 16 3.26 -18.12 10.29
N SER A 17 3.81 -16.92 10.16
CA SER A 17 3.13 -15.77 9.60
C SER A 17 3.37 -15.62 8.09
N SER A 18 2.38 -15.04 7.42
CA SER A 18 2.44 -14.71 6.00
C SER A 18 2.26 -13.22 5.77
N PRO A 19 2.90 -12.63 4.76
CA PRO A 19 2.71 -11.22 4.44
C PRO A 19 1.31 -10.96 3.87
N VAL A 20 0.72 -9.87 4.30
CA VAL A 20 -0.53 -9.34 3.73
C VAL A 20 -0.20 -8.53 2.48
N GLY A 21 -0.28 -9.18 1.34
CA GLY A 21 0.18 -8.65 0.07
C GLY A 21 1.70 -8.70 -0.07
N ARG A 22 2.19 -7.95 -1.03
CA ARG A 22 3.61 -7.89 -1.35
C ARG A 22 4.05 -6.46 -1.58
N LEU A 23 5.29 -6.17 -1.27
CA LEU A 23 6.00 -4.99 -1.74
C LEU A 23 6.87 -5.39 -2.94
N ASP A 24 7.02 -4.49 -3.89
CA ASP A 24 7.99 -4.68 -4.97
C ASP A 24 9.40 -4.68 -4.38
N LYS A 25 10.35 -5.28 -5.08
CA LYS A 25 11.74 -5.45 -4.61
C LYS A 25 12.39 -4.15 -4.11
N ASP A 26 12.07 -3.04 -4.75
CA ASP A 26 12.60 -1.71 -4.49
C ASP A 26 11.60 -0.77 -3.79
N THR A 27 10.49 -1.31 -3.26
CA THR A 27 9.50 -0.56 -2.50
C THR A 27 9.70 -0.79 -1.02
N GLU A 28 9.74 0.29 -0.26
CA GLU A 28 9.83 0.29 1.21
C GLU A 28 8.47 0.48 1.86
N GLY A 29 8.46 0.54 3.17
CA GLY A 29 7.32 0.97 3.96
C GLY A 29 6.64 -0.15 4.71
N LEU A 30 5.36 0.05 5.00
CA LEU A 30 4.56 -0.83 5.83
C LEU A 30 4.34 -2.19 5.17
N LEU A 31 4.74 -3.27 5.83
CA LEU A 31 4.35 -4.63 5.51
C LEU A 31 3.73 -5.28 6.75
N LEU A 32 2.50 -5.72 6.62
CA LEU A 32 1.80 -6.46 7.67
C LEU A 32 2.05 -7.96 7.50
N LEU A 33 2.35 -8.63 8.60
CA LEU A 33 2.40 -10.09 8.66
C LEU A 33 1.32 -10.61 9.60
N THR A 34 0.71 -11.72 9.26
CA THR A 34 -0.31 -12.36 10.09
C THR A 34 -0.38 -13.86 9.82
N ASP A 35 -0.81 -14.62 10.80
CA ASP A 35 -1.24 -16.02 10.68
C ASP A 35 -2.75 -16.13 10.42
N ASP A 36 -3.50 -15.03 10.54
CA ASP A 36 -4.93 -14.96 10.24
C ASP A 36 -5.17 -14.79 8.72
N GLY A 37 -5.37 -15.91 8.05
CA GLY A 37 -5.60 -15.93 6.58
C GLY A 37 -6.89 -15.22 6.18
N GLU A 38 -7.93 -15.22 7.01
CA GLU A 38 -9.18 -14.50 6.72
C GLU A 38 -8.97 -12.99 6.77
N LEU A 39 -8.30 -12.51 7.80
CA LEU A 39 -7.93 -11.09 7.90
C LEU A 39 -7.07 -10.67 6.69
N ALA A 40 -6.04 -11.44 6.34
CA ALA A 40 -5.19 -11.17 5.20
C ALA A 40 -5.99 -11.08 3.90
N HIS A 41 -6.86 -12.04 3.65
CA HIS A 41 -7.71 -12.07 2.44
C HIS A 41 -8.61 -10.84 2.36
N ARG A 42 -9.27 -10.47 3.44
CA ARG A 42 -10.18 -9.31 3.47
C ARG A 42 -9.46 -7.98 3.31
N LEU A 43 -8.29 -7.81 3.92
CA LEU A 43 -7.46 -6.60 3.76
C LEU A 43 -6.96 -6.40 2.32
N LEU A 44 -6.80 -7.48 1.57
CA LEU A 44 -6.35 -7.43 0.18
C LEU A 44 -7.50 -7.29 -0.82
N SER A 45 -8.69 -7.73 -0.46
CA SER A 45 -9.86 -7.72 -1.34
C SER A 45 -10.36 -6.29 -1.59
N PRO A 46 -10.54 -5.89 -2.86
CA PRO A 46 -11.11 -4.58 -3.20
C PRO A 46 -12.52 -4.37 -2.64
N LYS A 47 -13.25 -5.45 -2.37
CA LYS A 47 -14.63 -5.41 -1.85
C LYS A 47 -14.74 -4.79 -0.46
N HIS A 48 -13.69 -4.87 0.33
CA HIS A 48 -13.68 -4.31 1.68
C HIS A 48 -13.19 -2.86 1.73
N HIS A 49 -12.82 -2.28 0.59
CA HIS A 49 -12.45 -0.86 0.47
C HIS A 49 -11.32 -0.43 1.41
N VAL A 50 -10.38 -1.33 1.71
CA VAL A 50 -9.23 -1.01 2.57
C VAL A 50 -8.20 -0.24 1.76
N ASP A 51 -8.07 1.04 2.06
CA ASP A 51 -7.14 1.93 1.37
C ASP A 51 -5.69 1.61 1.71
N LYS A 52 -4.84 1.66 0.69
CA LYS A 52 -3.39 1.57 0.83
C LYS A 52 -2.78 2.85 0.29
N ARG A 53 -2.08 3.59 1.13
CA ARG A 53 -1.46 4.87 0.77
C ARG A 53 0.03 4.70 0.54
N TYR A 54 0.51 5.32 -0.51
CA TYR A 54 1.92 5.28 -0.93
C TYR A 54 2.44 6.69 -1.12
N TYR A 55 3.63 6.95 -0.61
CA TYR A 55 4.43 8.10 -1.01
C TYR A 55 5.30 7.70 -2.18
N ALA A 56 5.32 8.51 -3.23
CA ALA A 56 6.16 8.32 -4.39
C ALA A 56 6.99 9.56 -4.69
N ARG A 57 8.26 9.38 -5.01
CA ARG A 57 9.04 10.34 -5.77
C ARG A 57 9.01 9.92 -7.23
N VAL A 58 8.84 10.89 -8.11
CA VAL A 58 8.67 10.65 -9.54
C VAL A 58 9.57 11.57 -10.36
N ASP A 59 9.93 11.12 -11.55
CA ASP A 59 10.59 11.94 -12.55
C ASP A 59 9.53 12.61 -13.44
N GLY A 60 9.06 13.75 -13.01
CA GLY A 60 8.00 14.50 -13.70
C GLY A 60 7.21 15.39 -12.76
N VAL A 61 6.28 16.12 -13.34
CA VAL A 61 5.34 16.99 -12.62
C VAL A 61 3.93 16.49 -12.86
N LEU A 62 3.20 16.30 -11.77
CA LEU A 62 1.81 15.85 -11.78
C LEU A 62 0.88 17.03 -11.56
N GLY A 63 -0.17 17.12 -12.34
CA GLY A 63 -1.15 18.19 -12.31
C GLY A 63 -2.59 17.72 -12.11
N PRO A 64 -3.56 18.64 -12.16
CA PRO A 64 -4.98 18.32 -12.01
C PRO A 64 -5.51 17.27 -13.01
N GLU A 65 -4.96 17.24 -14.22
CA GLU A 65 -5.32 16.26 -15.25
C GLU A 65 -4.97 14.83 -14.83
N ASP A 66 -3.82 14.67 -14.14
CA ASP A 66 -3.38 13.39 -13.64
C ASP A 66 -4.24 12.93 -12.46
N VAL A 67 -4.62 13.84 -11.59
CA VAL A 67 -5.58 13.59 -10.50
C VAL A 67 -6.91 13.09 -11.05
N ALA A 68 -7.44 13.74 -12.09
CA ALA A 68 -8.67 13.33 -12.74
C ALA A 68 -8.56 11.96 -13.41
N ALA A 69 -7.43 11.67 -14.06
CA ALA A 69 -7.17 10.38 -14.69
C ALA A 69 -7.15 9.24 -13.67
N PHE A 70 -6.50 9.44 -12.52
CA PHE A 70 -6.50 8.47 -11.41
C PHE A 70 -7.90 8.26 -10.85
N ALA A 71 -8.65 9.32 -10.64
CA ALA A 71 -10.01 9.27 -10.09
C ALA A 71 -11.02 8.55 -11.01
N SER A 72 -10.80 8.60 -12.32
CA SER A 72 -11.63 7.90 -13.30
C SER A 72 -11.32 6.41 -13.43
N GLY A 73 -10.16 5.99 -12.95
CA GLY A 73 -9.56 4.72 -13.33
C GLY A 73 -8.82 4.81 -14.65
N MET A 74 -7.91 3.90 -14.89
CA MET A 74 -7.02 3.91 -16.04
C MET A 74 -6.94 2.55 -16.70
N THR A 75 -6.88 2.52 -18.03
CA THR A 75 -6.46 1.33 -18.78
C THR A 75 -5.01 1.52 -19.19
N LEU A 76 -4.14 0.59 -18.77
CA LEU A 76 -2.71 0.61 -19.10
C LEU A 76 -2.46 0.04 -20.50
N GLY A 77 -1.26 0.30 -21.04
CA GLY A 77 -0.93 -0.06 -22.41
C GLY A 77 -1.03 -1.54 -22.79
N ASP A 78 -1.00 -2.44 -21.81
CA ASP A 78 -1.22 -3.89 -21.98
C ASP A 78 -2.70 -4.30 -21.80
N GLY A 79 -3.62 -3.34 -21.68
CA GLY A 79 -5.04 -3.59 -21.46
C GLY A 79 -5.43 -3.81 -20.00
N LEU A 80 -4.50 -3.69 -19.05
CA LEU A 80 -4.82 -3.81 -17.62
C LEU A 80 -5.68 -2.64 -17.16
N GLU A 81 -6.89 -2.93 -16.74
CA GLU A 81 -7.79 -1.94 -16.15
C GLU A 81 -7.46 -1.73 -14.69
N CYS A 82 -7.23 -0.47 -14.30
CA CYS A 82 -7.02 -0.05 -12.91
C CYS A 82 -8.27 0.65 -12.39
N LEU A 83 -8.72 0.24 -11.22
CA LEU A 83 -9.83 0.90 -10.52
C LEU A 83 -9.49 2.35 -10.19
N PRO A 84 -10.51 3.22 -9.98
CA PRO A 84 -10.31 4.57 -9.49
C PRO A 84 -9.38 4.60 -8.27
N ALA A 85 -8.44 5.52 -8.29
CA ALA A 85 -7.45 5.73 -7.26
C ALA A 85 -7.31 7.21 -6.93
N GLY A 86 -6.85 7.54 -5.73
CA GLY A 86 -6.54 8.89 -5.34
C GLY A 86 -5.11 9.26 -5.74
N LEU A 87 -4.93 10.46 -6.26
CA LEU A 87 -3.62 11.05 -6.50
C LEU A 87 -3.59 12.43 -5.84
N GLU A 88 -2.64 12.65 -4.97
CA GLU A 88 -2.41 13.91 -4.28
C GLU A 88 -0.99 14.39 -4.61
N PRO A 89 -0.82 15.28 -5.59
CA PRO A 89 0.47 15.92 -5.83
C PRO A 89 0.88 16.74 -4.61
N LEU A 90 2.13 16.61 -4.19
CA LEU A 90 2.69 17.38 -3.09
C LEU A 90 3.53 18.54 -3.65
N GLU A 91 4.82 18.35 -3.72
CA GLU A 91 5.78 19.24 -4.36
C GLU A 91 6.16 18.70 -5.73
N PRO A 92 6.79 19.47 -6.63
CA PRO A 92 7.30 18.93 -7.88
C PRO A 92 8.15 17.69 -7.65
N GLY A 93 7.79 16.58 -8.32
CA GLY A 93 8.47 15.30 -8.16
C GLY A 93 8.04 14.43 -6.98
N ALA A 94 6.95 14.79 -6.25
CA ALA A 94 6.43 13.97 -5.16
C ALA A 94 4.91 13.92 -5.15
N CYS A 95 4.35 12.78 -4.74
CA CYS A 95 2.91 12.59 -4.61
C CYS A 95 2.54 11.51 -3.61
N ILE A 96 1.27 11.52 -3.21
CA ILE A 96 0.62 10.40 -2.49
C ILE A 96 -0.35 9.72 -3.45
N VAL A 97 -0.29 8.39 -3.50
CA VAL A 97 -1.26 7.55 -4.23
C VAL A 97 -2.05 6.71 -3.24
N THR A 98 -3.37 6.75 -3.35
CA THR A 98 -4.28 5.93 -2.53
C THR A 98 -5.04 4.96 -3.43
N ARG A 99 -4.95 3.65 -3.14
CA ARG A 99 -5.64 2.61 -3.92
C ARG A 99 -6.20 1.51 -3.03
N ARG A 100 -7.16 0.74 -3.57
CA ARG A 100 -7.85 -0.35 -2.88
C ARG A 100 -7.52 -1.73 -3.42
N GLU A 101 -7.03 -1.81 -4.63
CA GLU A 101 -6.63 -3.07 -5.28
C GLU A 101 -5.11 -3.28 -5.22
N GLY A 102 -4.62 -4.40 -5.71
CA GLY A 102 -3.21 -4.78 -5.62
C GLY A 102 -2.68 -5.46 -6.88
N LYS A 103 -2.83 -4.83 -8.05
CA LYS A 103 -2.30 -5.37 -9.30
C LYS A 103 -0.78 -5.20 -9.40
N PHE A 104 -0.16 -6.01 -10.24
CA PHE A 104 1.28 -6.06 -10.43
C PHE A 104 1.87 -4.68 -10.78
N HIS A 105 2.78 -4.19 -9.96
CA HIS A 105 3.46 -2.89 -10.09
C HIS A 105 2.51 -1.71 -10.38
N GLN A 106 1.29 -1.76 -9.86
CA GLN A 106 0.21 -0.86 -10.29
C GLN A 106 0.54 0.61 -10.10
N VAL A 107 1.03 1.02 -8.92
CA VAL A 107 1.34 2.44 -8.65
C VAL A 107 2.41 2.94 -9.62
N LYS A 108 3.48 2.17 -9.81
CA LYS A 108 4.56 2.51 -10.74
C LYS A 108 4.07 2.64 -12.18
N ARG A 109 3.22 1.70 -12.60
CA ARG A 109 2.69 1.66 -13.98
C ARG A 109 1.71 2.79 -14.23
N MET A 110 0.84 3.10 -13.28
CA MET A 110 -0.11 4.22 -13.40
C MET A 110 0.62 5.56 -13.49
N LEU A 111 1.63 5.79 -12.64
CA LEU A 111 2.43 7.02 -12.67
C LEU A 111 3.27 7.12 -13.95
N ALA A 112 3.89 6.04 -14.40
CA ALA A 112 4.62 6.00 -15.66
C ALA A 112 3.71 6.30 -16.86
N ALA A 113 2.48 5.79 -16.87
CA ALA A 113 1.49 6.10 -17.91
C ALA A 113 1.09 7.58 -17.96
N ARG A 114 1.30 8.32 -16.90
CA ARG A 114 1.13 9.78 -16.84
C ARG A 114 2.43 10.56 -17.10
N GLY A 115 3.50 9.90 -17.55
CA GLY A 115 4.77 10.54 -17.82
C GLY A 115 5.59 10.90 -16.58
N ALA A 116 5.30 10.27 -15.44
CA ALA A 116 5.97 10.49 -14.17
C ALA A 116 6.51 9.16 -13.59
N PRO A 117 7.53 8.55 -14.18
CA PRO A 117 8.08 7.28 -13.69
C PRO A 117 8.57 7.41 -12.25
N VAL A 118 8.34 6.36 -11.48
CA VAL A 118 8.65 6.31 -10.05
C VAL A 118 10.16 6.12 -9.83
N LEU A 119 10.75 7.01 -9.04
CA LEU A 119 12.15 6.95 -8.58
C LEU A 119 12.25 6.29 -7.21
N TYR A 120 11.23 6.47 -6.35
CA TYR A 120 11.15 5.90 -5.01
C TYR A 120 9.69 5.71 -4.61
N LEU A 121 9.39 4.59 -3.94
CA LEU A 121 8.05 4.24 -3.50
C LEU A 121 8.08 3.69 -2.08
N LYS A 122 7.18 4.20 -1.24
CA LYS A 122 7.04 3.79 0.16
C LYS A 122 5.58 3.63 0.53
N ARG A 123 5.18 2.46 1.04
CA ARG A 123 3.83 2.29 1.57
C ARG A 123 3.71 2.88 2.97
N LEU A 124 2.81 3.85 3.13
CA LEU A 124 2.61 4.60 4.36
C LEU A 124 1.57 3.98 5.27
N SER A 125 0.51 3.40 4.70
CA SER A 125 -0.60 2.86 5.48
C SER A 125 -1.35 1.75 4.75
N MET A 126 -2.06 0.95 5.54
CA MET A 126 -3.03 -0.04 5.09
C MET A 126 -4.27 0.07 5.99
N GLY A 127 -5.36 0.64 5.45
CA GLY A 127 -6.53 1.00 6.25
C GLY A 127 -6.14 1.92 7.42
N PRO A 128 -6.57 1.59 8.64
CA PRO A 128 -6.27 2.41 9.82
C PRO A 128 -4.83 2.26 10.33
N LEU A 129 -4.09 1.25 9.85
CA LEU A 129 -2.71 1.02 10.28
C LEU A 129 -1.76 1.92 9.51
N VAL A 130 -1.02 2.76 10.24
CA VAL A 130 -0.03 3.71 9.72
C VAL A 130 1.36 3.22 10.05
N LEU A 131 2.31 3.41 9.12
CA LEU A 131 3.70 3.11 9.34
C LEU A 131 4.26 3.90 10.53
N ASP A 132 4.87 3.18 11.47
CA ASP A 132 5.55 3.77 12.61
C ASP A 132 6.92 4.33 12.15
N GLU A 133 7.03 5.65 12.12
CA GLU A 133 8.26 6.34 11.68
C GLU A 133 9.44 6.10 12.64
N ALA A 134 9.18 5.72 13.91
CA ALA A 134 10.21 5.37 14.87
C ALA A 134 10.78 3.96 14.66
N LEU A 135 10.11 3.13 13.87
CA LEU A 135 10.56 1.77 13.58
C LEU A 135 11.63 1.79 12.47
N PRO A 136 12.88 1.38 12.75
CA PRO A 136 13.93 1.34 11.74
C PRO A 136 13.59 0.45 10.54
N VAL A 137 14.19 0.74 9.39
CA VAL A 137 14.07 -0.12 8.19
C VAL A 137 14.53 -1.54 8.51
N GLY A 138 13.75 -2.54 8.10
CA GLY A 138 14.02 -3.95 8.38
C GLY A 138 13.62 -4.43 9.78
N ALA A 139 13.24 -3.52 10.67
CA ALA A 139 12.73 -3.88 11.99
C ALA A 139 11.24 -4.22 11.96
N PHE A 140 10.78 -4.90 13.00
CA PHE A 140 9.38 -5.24 13.20
C PHE A 140 8.96 -5.00 14.65
N ARG A 141 7.67 -4.86 14.86
CA ARG A 141 7.02 -4.85 16.16
C ARG A 141 5.66 -5.52 16.10
N GLU A 142 5.17 -5.94 17.21
CA GLU A 142 3.79 -6.38 17.33
C GLU A 142 2.83 -5.18 17.24
N LEU A 143 1.63 -5.43 16.74
CA LEU A 143 0.56 -4.45 16.80
C LEU A 143 -0.01 -4.38 18.22
N THR A 144 -0.43 -3.20 18.61
CA THR A 144 -1.23 -3.03 19.83
C THR A 144 -2.60 -3.67 19.68
N ALA A 145 -3.28 -3.94 20.79
CA ALA A 145 -4.65 -4.44 20.77
C ALA A 145 -5.60 -3.49 20.03
N ALA A 146 -5.39 -2.18 20.16
CA ALA A 146 -6.18 -1.16 19.47
C ALA A 146 -5.94 -1.18 17.95
N GLU A 147 -4.71 -1.31 17.49
CA GLU A 147 -4.35 -1.43 16.07
C GLU A 147 -4.95 -2.70 15.46
N THR A 148 -4.85 -3.82 16.17
CA THR A 148 -5.44 -5.09 15.74
C THR A 148 -6.96 -5.01 15.63
N ALA A 149 -7.63 -4.43 16.63
CA ALA A 149 -9.09 -4.24 16.61
C ALA A 149 -9.52 -3.33 15.45
N ALA A 150 -8.79 -2.24 15.21
CA ALA A 150 -9.07 -1.33 14.11
C ALA A 150 -8.91 -1.99 12.73
N LEU A 151 -7.87 -2.81 12.55
CA LEU A 151 -7.66 -3.57 11.30
C LEU A 151 -8.79 -4.59 11.07
N ARG A 152 -9.18 -5.33 12.10
CA ARG A 152 -10.29 -6.29 12.01
C ARG A 152 -11.59 -5.59 11.65
N ALA A 153 -11.91 -4.48 12.30
CA ALA A 153 -13.09 -3.67 11.98
C ALA A 153 -13.06 -3.17 10.53
N ALA A 154 -11.92 -2.68 10.04
CA ALA A 154 -11.77 -2.25 8.65
C ALA A 154 -11.92 -3.41 7.64
N ALA A 155 -11.60 -4.63 8.05
CA ALA A 155 -11.79 -5.85 7.27
C ALA A 155 -13.21 -6.42 7.35
N GLY A 156 -14.08 -5.85 8.18
CA GLY A 156 -15.44 -6.33 8.42
C GLY A 156 -15.49 -7.60 9.31
N LEU A 157 -14.57 -7.68 10.26
CA LEU A 157 -14.47 -8.79 11.24
C LEU A 157 -14.76 -8.31 12.65
#